data_bcc2f5efb7e967367855fe3a035bfb37
#
_entry.id   bcc2f5efb7e967367855fe3a035bfb37
#
_cell.length_a   1.000
_cell.length_b   1.000
_cell.length_c   1.000
_cell.angle_alpha   90.00
_cell.angle_beta   90.00
_cell.angle_gamma   90.00
#
_symmetry.space_group_name_H-M   'P 1'
#
loop_
_entity.id
_entity.type
_entity.pdbx_description
1 polymer ?
#
loop_
_entity_poly.entity_id
_entity_poly.type
_entity_poly.pdbx_seq_one_letter_code
_entity_poly.pdbx_strand_id
1 'polypeptide(L)'
;TFQKAKEVDKKLSMLTAYDYSTAKLMDEAGVDSILVGDSLGNVMLGYENTLSVTMEDMIHHGKAVRRGVKNALLVIDLPFMSYQSSVYDAVINAGRLVKEAGANAVKLEGGVSVCPPIKSIVEASIPVVAHLGLTPQPINSFGGYKTQGKDEATAKKLLNDAKAVEAAGAFALVLECVPSKLAKLITDSLKIPT
;
A
#
# COMPACT_ATOMS: atom_id res chain seq x y z
N THR A 1 8.64 -9.74 12.64
CA THR A 1 7.64 -9.56 11.57
C THR A 1 6.60 -8.53 11.97
N PHE A 2 5.90 -7.96 11.01
CA PHE A 2 4.80 -7.00 11.21
C PHE A 2 3.72 -7.57 12.13
N GLN A 3 3.32 -8.83 11.94
CA GLN A 3 2.33 -9.47 12.79
C GLN A 3 2.80 -9.58 14.25
N LYS A 4 4.06 -9.99 14.50
CA LYS A 4 4.61 -10.01 15.86
C LYS A 4 4.61 -8.64 16.52
N ALA A 5 4.86 -7.57 15.77
CA ALA A 5 4.79 -6.21 16.29
C ALA A 5 3.36 -5.87 16.76
N LYS A 6 2.33 -6.28 16.02
CA LYS A 6 0.93 -6.12 16.42
C LYS A 6 0.63 -6.86 17.73
N GLU A 7 1.10 -8.10 17.88
CA GLU A 7 0.87 -8.94 19.07
C GLU A 7 1.49 -8.34 20.36
N VAL A 8 2.61 -7.62 20.23
CA VAL A 8 3.31 -7.00 21.37
C VAL A 8 3.11 -5.48 21.44
N ASP A 9 2.14 -4.95 20.71
CA ASP A 9 1.83 -3.52 20.60
C ASP A 9 3.05 -2.63 20.26
N LYS A 10 4.01 -3.17 19.50
CA LYS A 10 5.15 -2.40 18.99
C LYS A 10 4.68 -1.56 17.80
N LYS A 11 4.84 -0.24 17.90
CA LYS A 11 4.60 0.66 16.76
C LYS A 11 5.69 0.50 15.72
N LEU A 12 5.28 0.40 14.45
CA LEU A 12 6.17 0.31 13.29
C LEU A 12 6.15 1.63 12.53
N SER A 13 7.31 2.02 12.03
CA SER A 13 7.45 3.19 11.16
C SER A 13 7.44 2.77 9.69
N MET A 14 6.69 3.51 8.87
CA MET A 14 6.74 3.42 7.41
C MET A 14 6.93 4.82 6.85
N LEU A 15 7.99 5.03 6.06
CA LEU A 15 8.27 6.29 5.40
C LEU A 15 8.36 6.09 3.89
N THR A 16 8.01 7.13 3.14
CA THR A 16 8.07 7.12 1.69
C THR A 16 9.43 7.62 1.20
N ALA A 17 10.07 6.87 0.30
CA ALA A 17 11.28 7.29 -0.40
C ALA A 17 11.22 6.93 -1.88
N TYR A 18 11.88 7.73 -2.71
CA TYR A 18 11.81 7.59 -4.17
C TYR A 18 13.19 7.50 -4.83
N ASP A 19 14.27 7.61 -4.06
CA ASP A 19 15.64 7.61 -4.54
C ASP A 19 16.60 6.85 -3.60
N TYR A 20 17.81 6.58 -4.09
CA TYR A 20 18.83 5.86 -3.35
C TYR A 20 19.27 6.56 -2.05
N SER A 21 19.53 7.86 -2.14
CA SER A 21 20.14 8.60 -1.02
C SER A 21 19.18 8.72 0.15
N THR A 22 17.93 9.09 -0.12
CA THR A 22 16.86 9.18 0.88
C THR A 22 16.58 7.82 1.51
N ALA A 23 16.45 6.78 0.69
CA ALA A 23 16.20 5.41 1.18
C ALA A 23 17.34 4.90 2.08
N LYS A 24 18.59 5.16 1.70
CA LYS A 24 19.76 4.78 2.50
C LYS A 24 19.76 5.46 3.86
N LEU A 25 19.50 6.76 3.92
CA LEU A 25 19.44 7.52 5.19
C LEU A 25 18.32 7.00 6.10
N MET A 26 17.15 6.70 5.54
CA MET A 26 16.02 6.13 6.30
C MET A 26 16.32 4.73 6.83
N ASP A 27 16.95 3.87 6.03
CA ASP A 27 17.34 2.52 6.43
C ASP A 27 18.42 2.55 7.55
N GLU A 28 19.41 3.43 7.43
CA GLU A 28 20.43 3.65 8.45
C GLU A 28 19.86 4.24 9.74
N ALA A 29 18.80 5.04 9.65
CA ALA A 29 18.06 5.57 10.80
C ALA A 29 17.17 4.52 11.49
N GLY A 30 17.03 3.33 10.94
CA GLY A 30 16.29 2.22 11.54
C GLY A 30 14.76 2.27 11.30
N VAL A 31 14.31 2.87 10.21
CA VAL A 31 12.90 2.81 9.80
C VAL A 31 12.51 1.37 9.51
N ASP A 32 11.36 0.91 10.03
CA ASP A 32 10.94 -0.49 9.89
C ASP A 32 10.52 -0.86 8.46
N SER A 33 9.99 0.10 7.70
CA SER A 33 9.60 -0.12 6.29
C SER A 33 9.72 1.16 5.46
N ILE A 34 10.00 0.99 4.19
CA ILE A 34 10.07 2.06 3.19
C ILE A 34 9.07 1.77 2.08
N LEU A 35 8.28 2.79 1.73
CA LEU A 35 7.28 2.73 0.69
C LEU A 35 7.78 3.49 -0.55
N VAL A 36 7.77 2.85 -1.70
CA VAL A 36 7.77 3.54 -2.99
C VAL A 36 6.32 3.69 -3.42
N GLY A 37 5.75 4.86 -3.12
CA GLY A 37 4.36 5.18 -3.42
C GLY A 37 4.17 5.71 -4.84
N ASP A 38 2.99 5.49 -5.44
CA ASP A 38 2.63 6.10 -6.72
C ASP A 38 2.48 7.63 -6.63
N SER A 39 2.45 8.18 -5.40
CA SER A 39 2.64 9.61 -5.12
C SER A 39 3.93 10.21 -5.70
N LEU A 40 4.89 9.35 -6.15
CA LEU A 40 6.03 9.80 -6.95
C LEU A 40 5.61 10.60 -8.20
N GLY A 41 4.43 10.30 -8.73
CA GLY A 41 3.85 11.07 -9.84
C GLY A 41 3.77 12.55 -9.52
N ASN A 42 3.25 12.90 -8.35
CA ASN A 42 3.13 14.29 -7.92
C ASN A 42 4.48 14.89 -7.51
N VAL A 43 5.23 14.21 -6.63
CA VAL A 43 6.37 14.82 -5.92
C VAL A 43 7.70 14.68 -6.65
N MET A 44 7.82 13.72 -7.57
CA MET A 44 9.06 13.48 -8.32
C MET A 44 8.90 13.79 -9.81
N LEU A 45 7.74 13.45 -10.41
CA LEU A 45 7.52 13.63 -11.85
C LEU A 45 6.72 14.89 -12.18
N GLY A 46 6.13 15.57 -11.18
CA GLY A 46 5.38 16.80 -11.37
C GLY A 46 4.01 16.60 -12.03
N TYR A 47 3.45 15.38 -11.97
CA TYR A 47 2.11 15.10 -12.47
C TYR A 47 1.05 15.72 -11.56
N GLU A 48 -0.08 16.07 -12.13
CA GLU A 48 -1.22 16.64 -11.41
C GLU A 48 -1.86 15.65 -10.42
N ASN A 49 -1.77 14.35 -10.73
CA ASN A 49 -2.27 13.25 -9.92
C ASN A 49 -1.47 11.96 -10.18
N THR A 50 -1.83 10.86 -9.51
CA THR A 50 -1.12 9.58 -9.61
C THR A 50 -1.55 8.72 -10.82
N LEU A 51 -2.57 9.12 -11.58
CA LEU A 51 -3.16 8.28 -12.64
C LEU A 51 -2.22 8.04 -13.83
N SER A 52 -1.28 8.97 -14.08
CA SER A 52 -0.32 8.85 -15.17
C SER A 52 0.92 8.02 -14.84
N VAL A 53 1.06 7.59 -13.59
CA VAL A 53 2.22 6.79 -13.15
C VAL A 53 2.16 5.41 -13.78
N THR A 54 3.26 5.02 -14.42
CA THR A 54 3.39 3.73 -15.10
C THR A 54 4.07 2.68 -14.24
N MET A 55 3.98 1.41 -14.63
CA MET A 55 4.76 0.33 -14.01
C MET A 55 6.28 0.58 -14.15
N GLU A 56 6.69 1.17 -15.26
CA GLU A 56 8.09 1.52 -15.55
C GLU A 56 8.61 2.58 -14.59
N ASP A 57 7.81 3.59 -14.26
CA ASP A 57 8.16 4.61 -13.25
C ASP A 57 8.34 3.96 -11.88
N MET A 58 7.39 3.10 -11.47
CA MET A 58 7.47 2.39 -10.19
C MET A 58 8.70 1.49 -10.11
N ILE A 59 9.02 0.77 -11.19
CA ILE A 59 10.20 -0.08 -11.29
C ILE A 59 11.49 0.76 -11.26
N HIS A 60 11.53 1.89 -11.97
CA HIS A 60 12.69 2.79 -12.00
C HIS A 60 13.04 3.29 -10.59
N HIS A 61 12.07 3.88 -9.91
CA HIS A 61 12.24 4.40 -8.55
C HIS A 61 12.48 3.26 -7.54
N GLY A 62 11.76 2.14 -7.68
CA GLY A 62 11.94 0.95 -6.85
C GLY A 62 13.37 0.40 -6.91
N LYS A 63 13.96 0.31 -8.09
CA LYS A 63 15.38 -0.08 -8.27
C LYS A 63 16.35 0.85 -7.55
N ALA A 64 16.10 2.15 -7.59
CA ALA A 64 16.94 3.14 -6.90
C ALA A 64 16.85 2.97 -5.39
N VAL A 65 15.63 2.91 -4.84
CA VAL A 65 15.36 2.71 -3.42
C VAL A 65 15.94 1.37 -2.93
N ARG A 66 15.73 0.28 -3.69
CA ARG A 66 16.25 -1.06 -3.33
C ARG A 66 17.75 -1.07 -3.07
N ARG A 67 18.52 -0.34 -3.85
CA ARG A 67 19.98 -0.25 -3.65
C ARG A 67 20.37 0.44 -2.34
N GLY A 68 19.51 1.32 -1.81
CA GLY A 68 19.70 2.00 -0.54
C GLY A 68 19.25 1.20 0.68
N VAL A 69 18.30 0.28 0.49
CA VAL A 69 17.64 -0.47 1.59
C VAL A 69 18.35 -1.79 1.85
N LYS A 70 18.73 -2.03 3.11
CA LYS A 70 19.35 -3.29 3.58
C LYS A 70 18.49 -4.01 4.62
N ASN A 71 17.86 -3.27 5.53
CA ASN A 71 17.18 -3.79 6.72
C ASN A 71 15.66 -3.59 6.66
N ALA A 72 15.19 -2.43 6.19
CA ALA A 72 13.78 -2.09 6.13
C ALA A 72 13.01 -2.99 5.15
N LEU A 73 11.74 -3.20 5.43
CA LEU A 73 10.82 -3.85 4.48
C LEU A 73 10.53 -2.88 3.32
N LEU A 74 10.86 -3.28 2.10
CA LEU A 74 10.55 -2.48 0.90
C LEU A 74 9.16 -2.85 0.35
N VAL A 75 8.24 -1.90 0.42
CA VAL A 75 6.90 -1.98 -0.18
C VAL A 75 6.84 -1.09 -1.41
N ILE A 76 6.26 -1.57 -2.50
CA ILE A 76 6.09 -0.79 -3.74
C ILE A 76 4.62 -0.82 -4.17
N ASP A 77 4.06 0.34 -4.50
CA ASP A 77 2.69 0.44 -4.98
C ASP A 77 2.52 -0.15 -6.38
N LEU A 78 1.41 -0.84 -6.56
CA LEU A 78 0.86 -1.12 -7.88
C LEU A 78 0.15 0.16 -8.37
N PRO A 79 0.60 0.79 -9.48
CA PRO A 79 0.00 2.02 -9.97
C PRO A 79 -1.40 1.78 -10.58
N PHE A 80 -2.13 2.85 -10.81
CA PHE A 80 -3.46 2.80 -11.42
C PHE A 80 -3.49 1.97 -12.71
N MET A 81 -4.52 1.16 -12.88
CA MET A 81 -4.75 0.23 -13.99
C MET A 81 -3.75 -0.94 -14.11
N SER A 82 -2.85 -1.11 -13.17
CA SER A 82 -1.94 -2.26 -13.16
C SER A 82 -2.54 -3.53 -12.51
N TYR A 83 -3.64 -3.38 -11.77
CA TYR A 83 -4.30 -4.49 -11.05
C TYR A 83 -5.84 -4.47 -11.15
N GLN A 84 -6.42 -3.38 -11.64
CA GLN A 84 -7.89 -3.24 -11.75
C GLN A 84 -8.48 -3.93 -12.99
N SER A 85 -7.68 -4.09 -14.05
CA SER A 85 -8.10 -4.64 -15.34
C SER A 85 -8.42 -6.14 -15.27
N SER A 86 -7.56 -6.91 -14.60
CA SER A 86 -7.75 -8.34 -14.39
C SER A 86 -6.89 -8.87 -13.24
N VAL A 87 -7.29 -10.02 -12.69
CA VAL A 87 -6.48 -10.74 -11.68
C VAL A 87 -5.14 -11.19 -12.28
N TYR A 88 -5.12 -11.57 -13.56
CA TYR A 88 -3.88 -11.96 -14.25
C TYR A 88 -2.89 -10.80 -14.29
N ASP A 89 -3.31 -9.61 -14.72
CA ASP A 89 -2.46 -8.42 -14.76
C ASP A 89 -1.95 -8.05 -13.37
N ALA A 90 -2.81 -8.15 -12.35
CA ALA A 90 -2.42 -7.87 -10.96
C ALA A 90 -1.27 -8.78 -10.50
N VAL A 91 -1.33 -10.09 -10.77
CA VAL A 91 -0.28 -11.05 -10.40
C VAL A 91 1.00 -10.81 -11.20
N ILE A 92 0.90 -10.58 -12.52
CA ILE A 92 2.06 -10.31 -13.37
C ILE A 92 2.76 -9.01 -12.93
N ASN A 93 2.01 -7.93 -12.71
CA ASN A 93 2.58 -6.65 -12.33
C ASN A 93 3.17 -6.69 -10.90
N ALA A 94 2.53 -7.37 -9.95
CA ALA A 94 3.12 -7.63 -8.64
C ALA A 94 4.44 -8.42 -8.76
N GLY A 95 4.47 -9.45 -9.60
CA GLY A 95 5.67 -10.23 -9.92
C GLY A 95 6.79 -9.37 -10.53
N ARG A 96 6.46 -8.41 -11.40
CA ARG A 96 7.40 -7.46 -11.97
C ARG A 96 8.04 -6.58 -10.89
N LEU A 97 7.25 -6.03 -9.95
CA LEU A 97 7.78 -5.23 -8.84
C LEU A 97 8.75 -6.03 -7.97
N VAL A 98 8.46 -7.29 -7.70
CA VAL A 98 9.36 -8.17 -6.94
C VAL A 98 10.62 -8.48 -7.74
N LYS A 99 10.50 -8.92 -8.98
CA LYS A 99 11.63 -9.40 -9.80
C LYS A 99 12.51 -8.26 -10.32
N GLU A 100 11.91 -7.16 -10.77
CA GLU A 100 12.65 -6.09 -11.45
C GLU A 100 13.05 -4.98 -10.48
N ALA A 101 12.20 -4.64 -9.49
CA ALA A 101 12.46 -3.57 -8.54
C ALA A 101 12.94 -4.07 -7.16
N GLY A 102 12.85 -5.37 -6.88
CA GLY A 102 13.29 -5.97 -5.62
C GLY A 102 12.36 -5.69 -4.44
N ALA A 103 11.06 -5.47 -4.71
CA ALA A 103 10.06 -5.31 -3.66
C ALA A 103 10.00 -6.55 -2.75
N ASN A 104 9.83 -6.33 -1.44
CA ASN A 104 9.51 -7.39 -0.49
C ASN A 104 8.00 -7.62 -0.37
N ALA A 105 7.22 -6.59 -0.65
CA ALA A 105 5.76 -6.61 -0.66
C ALA A 105 5.24 -5.58 -1.67
N VAL A 106 4.00 -5.75 -2.09
CA VAL A 106 3.31 -4.76 -2.94
C VAL A 106 2.16 -4.12 -2.18
N LYS A 107 1.78 -2.88 -2.53
CA LYS A 107 0.58 -2.23 -1.98
C LYS A 107 -0.41 -1.96 -3.12
N LEU A 108 -1.70 -2.07 -2.82
CA LEU A 108 -2.79 -1.72 -3.74
C LEU A 108 -3.99 -1.15 -3.00
N GLU A 109 -4.80 -0.39 -3.70
CA GLU A 109 -5.91 0.38 -3.15
C GLU A 109 -7.26 -0.29 -3.45
N GLY A 110 -8.13 -0.28 -2.44
CA GLY A 110 -9.51 -0.73 -2.55
C GLY A 110 -9.92 -1.74 -1.47
N GLY A 111 -11.23 -1.93 -1.35
CA GLY A 111 -11.86 -2.85 -0.39
C GLY A 111 -12.23 -4.19 -1.03
N VAL A 112 -13.49 -4.59 -0.85
CA VAL A 112 -14.03 -5.87 -1.36
C VAL A 112 -13.75 -6.10 -2.84
N SER A 113 -13.80 -5.05 -3.68
CA SER A 113 -13.59 -5.16 -5.12
C SER A 113 -12.20 -5.66 -5.52
N VAL A 114 -11.19 -5.47 -4.67
CA VAL A 114 -9.81 -5.90 -4.93
C VAL A 114 -9.40 -7.14 -4.14
N CYS A 115 -10.32 -7.77 -3.43
CA CYS A 115 -10.04 -9.04 -2.73
C CYS A 115 -9.60 -10.18 -3.69
N PRO A 116 -10.18 -10.35 -4.89
CA PRO A 116 -9.70 -11.36 -5.83
C PRO A 116 -8.24 -11.17 -6.24
N PRO A 117 -7.77 -9.99 -6.70
CA PRO A 117 -6.36 -9.77 -6.97
C PRO A 117 -5.48 -9.92 -5.72
N ILE A 118 -5.88 -9.42 -4.54
CA ILE A 118 -5.11 -9.63 -3.28
C ILE A 118 -4.87 -11.12 -3.05
N LYS A 119 -5.93 -11.92 -3.09
CA LYS A 119 -5.85 -13.37 -2.86
C LYS A 119 -4.88 -14.04 -3.84
N SER A 120 -4.99 -13.75 -5.13
CA SER A 120 -4.15 -14.37 -6.16
C SER A 120 -2.68 -13.93 -6.07
N ILE A 121 -2.40 -12.67 -5.72
CA ILE A 121 -1.03 -12.20 -5.48
C ILE A 121 -0.42 -12.91 -4.26
N VAL A 122 -1.19 -13.06 -3.18
CA VAL A 122 -0.75 -13.79 -1.97
C VAL A 122 -0.52 -15.28 -2.26
N GLU A 123 -1.40 -15.93 -3.03
CA GLU A 123 -1.23 -17.32 -3.49
C GLU A 123 0.02 -17.49 -4.37
N ALA A 124 0.43 -16.44 -5.10
CA ALA A 124 1.70 -16.39 -5.82
C ALA A 124 2.92 -16.12 -4.90
N SER A 125 2.74 -16.18 -3.58
CA SER A 125 3.78 -15.95 -2.57
C SER A 125 4.34 -14.53 -2.52
N ILE A 126 3.54 -13.53 -2.92
CA ILE A 126 3.90 -12.12 -2.84
C ILE A 126 3.09 -11.47 -1.71
N PRO A 127 3.73 -10.94 -0.65
CA PRO A 127 3.03 -10.27 0.44
C PRO A 127 2.33 -8.98 -0.02
N VAL A 128 1.11 -8.75 0.49
CA VAL A 128 0.28 -7.61 0.10
C VAL A 128 -0.04 -6.71 1.29
N VAL A 129 0.17 -5.41 1.14
CA VAL A 129 -0.37 -4.34 1.98
C VAL A 129 -1.63 -3.81 1.31
N ALA A 130 -2.75 -3.80 2.02
CA ALA A 130 -3.97 -3.16 1.54
C ALA A 130 -4.00 -1.68 1.90
N HIS A 131 -4.76 -0.87 1.15
CA HIS A 131 -4.94 0.57 1.43
C HIS A 131 -6.41 0.95 1.32
N LEU A 132 -6.95 1.53 2.39
CA LEU A 132 -8.34 1.98 2.52
C LEU A 132 -8.42 3.42 3.03
N GLY A 133 -9.60 4.00 2.90
CA GLY A 133 -9.86 5.39 3.26
C GLY A 133 -9.79 6.28 2.04
N LEU A 134 -9.02 7.35 2.11
CA LEU A 134 -8.70 8.14 0.93
C LEU A 134 -7.67 7.35 0.11
N THR A 135 -8.09 6.92 -1.06
CA THR A 135 -7.25 6.23 -2.03
C THR A 135 -7.07 7.17 -3.22
N PRO A 136 -5.82 7.61 -3.53
CA PRO A 136 -5.57 8.60 -4.58
C PRO A 136 -5.96 8.14 -5.99
N GLN A 137 -5.84 6.86 -6.31
CA GLN A 137 -6.11 6.33 -7.65
C GLN A 137 -7.56 6.56 -8.14
N PRO A 138 -8.62 6.32 -7.34
CA PRO A 138 -9.99 6.63 -7.77
C PRO A 138 -10.41 8.10 -7.57
N ILE A 139 -9.48 9.05 -7.56
CA ILE A 139 -9.73 10.48 -7.28
C ILE A 139 -10.84 11.08 -8.13
N ASN A 140 -10.97 10.65 -9.39
CA ASN A 140 -12.03 11.09 -10.30
C ASN A 140 -13.42 10.63 -9.83
N SER A 141 -13.51 9.52 -9.08
CA SER A 141 -14.76 9.00 -8.52
C SER A 141 -15.15 9.69 -7.21
N PHE A 142 -14.18 10.18 -6.44
CA PHE A 142 -14.41 10.78 -5.12
C PHE A 142 -14.68 12.30 -5.13
N GLY A 143 -14.45 12.97 -6.25
CA GLY A 143 -14.60 14.42 -6.35
C GLY A 143 -13.66 15.20 -5.42
N GLY A 144 -12.43 14.71 -5.24
CA GLY A 144 -11.34 15.35 -4.50
C GLY A 144 -10.97 14.67 -3.17
N TYR A 145 -9.97 15.24 -2.50
CA TYR A 145 -9.41 14.73 -1.24
C TYR A 145 -10.36 15.01 -0.06
N LYS A 146 -11.19 14.03 0.32
CA LYS A 146 -12.14 14.16 1.43
C LYS A 146 -11.90 13.06 2.46
N THR A 147 -12.07 13.39 3.75
CA THR A 147 -12.06 12.39 4.82
C THR A 147 -13.15 11.34 4.60
N GLN A 148 -12.78 10.07 4.64
CA GLN A 148 -13.64 8.93 4.39
C GLN A 148 -14.22 8.38 5.72
N GLY A 149 -15.45 7.83 5.68
CA GLY A 149 -16.06 7.22 6.88
C GLY A 149 -16.62 8.23 7.88
N LYS A 150 -17.11 9.39 7.42
CA LYS A 150 -17.70 10.42 8.29
C LYS A 150 -19.11 10.07 8.75
N ASP A 151 -19.87 9.37 7.96
CA ASP A 151 -21.23 8.91 8.26
C ASP A 151 -21.24 7.41 8.57
N GLU A 152 -22.33 6.94 9.18
CA GLU A 152 -22.47 5.56 9.64
C GLU A 152 -22.35 4.53 8.49
N ALA A 153 -22.93 4.82 7.35
CA ALA A 153 -22.93 3.90 6.20
C ALA A 153 -21.54 3.72 5.63
N THR A 154 -20.80 4.82 5.42
CA THR A 154 -19.41 4.79 4.93
C THR A 154 -18.44 4.23 5.96
N ALA A 155 -18.65 4.48 7.26
CA ALA A 155 -17.89 3.88 8.35
C ALA A 155 -18.06 2.35 8.39
N LYS A 156 -19.31 1.87 8.30
CA LYS A 156 -19.62 0.43 8.24
C LYS A 156 -19.01 -0.23 6.99
N LYS A 157 -19.07 0.46 5.85
CA LYS A 157 -18.43 -0.03 4.62
C LYS A 157 -16.93 -0.19 4.80
N LEU A 158 -16.21 0.82 5.34
CA LEU A 158 -14.77 0.74 5.58
C LEU A 158 -14.39 -0.39 6.54
N LEU A 159 -15.17 -0.62 7.59
CA LEU A 159 -14.96 -1.74 8.52
C LEU A 159 -15.12 -3.10 7.81
N ASN A 160 -16.13 -3.24 6.96
CA ASN A 160 -16.35 -4.46 6.18
C ASN A 160 -15.22 -4.66 5.15
N ASP A 161 -14.82 -3.61 4.44
CA ASP A 161 -13.71 -3.64 3.48
C ASP A 161 -12.39 -4.07 4.19
N ALA A 162 -12.12 -3.53 5.39
CA ALA A 162 -10.92 -3.87 6.17
C ALA A 162 -10.88 -5.37 6.53
N LYS A 163 -11.99 -5.92 6.99
CA LYS A 163 -12.10 -7.36 7.28
C LYS A 163 -11.98 -8.22 6.02
N ALA A 164 -12.51 -7.75 4.90
CA ALA A 164 -12.46 -8.48 3.64
C ALA A 164 -11.04 -8.55 3.08
N VAL A 165 -10.26 -7.45 3.12
CA VAL A 165 -8.88 -7.47 2.63
C VAL A 165 -7.96 -8.29 3.56
N GLU A 166 -8.20 -8.29 4.88
CA GLU A 166 -7.51 -9.20 5.80
C GLU A 166 -7.82 -10.66 5.46
N ALA A 167 -9.10 -10.99 5.26
CA ALA A 167 -9.52 -12.35 4.88
C ALA A 167 -8.97 -12.79 3.51
N ALA A 168 -8.74 -11.85 2.59
CA ALA A 168 -8.09 -12.11 1.31
C ALA A 168 -6.58 -12.37 1.42
N GLY A 169 -5.96 -12.13 2.60
CA GLY A 169 -4.57 -12.45 2.90
C GLY A 169 -3.62 -11.26 2.97
N ALA A 170 -4.11 -10.02 2.96
CA ALA A 170 -3.27 -8.85 3.23
C ALA A 170 -2.62 -8.99 4.62
N PHE A 171 -1.31 -8.68 4.74
CA PHE A 171 -0.60 -8.79 6.01
C PHE A 171 -0.52 -7.48 6.80
N ALA A 172 -0.89 -6.36 6.18
CA ALA A 172 -0.96 -5.04 6.77
C ALA A 172 -2.00 -4.18 6.02
N LEU A 173 -2.50 -3.15 6.68
CA LEU A 173 -3.50 -2.23 6.12
C LEU A 173 -3.11 -0.78 6.40
N VAL A 174 -3.08 0.06 5.36
CA VAL A 174 -3.00 1.52 5.50
C VAL A 174 -4.42 2.10 5.57
N LEU A 175 -4.65 2.97 6.55
CA LEU A 175 -5.88 3.76 6.70
C LEU A 175 -5.57 5.24 6.50
N GLU A 176 -5.91 5.79 5.34
CA GLU A 176 -5.62 7.19 5.01
C GLU A 176 -6.86 8.08 5.13
N CYS A 177 -6.70 9.25 5.76
CA CYS A 177 -7.77 10.26 5.93
C CYS A 177 -9.08 9.68 6.50
N VAL A 178 -8.97 8.83 7.52
CA VAL A 178 -10.07 8.21 8.26
C VAL A 178 -10.18 8.85 9.65
N PRO A 179 -11.39 9.14 10.17
CA PRO A 179 -11.54 9.64 11.52
C PRO A 179 -10.86 8.74 12.56
N SER A 180 -10.12 9.32 13.51
CA SER A 180 -9.27 8.56 14.46
C SER A 180 -10.04 7.50 15.26
N LYS A 181 -11.29 7.80 15.67
CA LYS A 181 -12.14 6.82 16.36
C LYS A 181 -12.49 5.62 15.49
N LEU A 182 -12.78 5.84 14.20
CA LEU A 182 -13.05 4.77 13.25
C LEU A 182 -11.80 3.99 12.94
N ALA A 183 -10.65 4.66 12.72
CA ALA A 183 -9.37 4.01 12.52
C ALA A 183 -9.01 3.10 13.69
N LYS A 184 -9.19 3.57 14.94
CA LYS A 184 -9.00 2.74 16.13
C LYS A 184 -9.91 1.53 16.14
N LEU A 185 -11.20 1.69 15.86
CA LEU A 185 -12.17 0.58 15.81
C LEU A 185 -11.75 -0.47 14.77
N ILE A 186 -11.33 -0.04 13.58
CA ILE A 186 -10.84 -0.94 12.53
C ILE A 186 -9.58 -1.65 13.02
N THR A 187 -8.60 -0.92 13.54
CA THR A 187 -7.35 -1.47 14.07
C THR A 187 -7.58 -2.55 15.13
N ASP A 188 -8.50 -2.28 16.08
CA ASP A 188 -8.83 -3.22 17.16
C ASP A 188 -9.57 -4.47 16.65
N SER A 189 -10.27 -4.36 15.51
CA SER A 189 -11.04 -5.47 14.91
C SER A 189 -10.24 -6.42 14.04
N LEU A 190 -9.00 -6.04 13.66
CA LEU A 190 -8.13 -6.79 12.78
C LEU A 190 -7.00 -7.48 13.53
N LYS A 191 -6.51 -8.59 12.99
CA LYS A 191 -5.30 -9.30 13.47
C LYS A 191 -4.02 -8.74 12.84
N ILE A 192 -4.13 -8.12 11.67
CA ILE A 192 -3.00 -7.49 10.97
C ILE A 192 -2.73 -6.08 11.51
N PRO A 193 -1.49 -5.55 11.42
CA PRO A 193 -1.17 -4.18 11.77
C PRO A 193 -1.80 -3.18 10.80
N THR A 194 -2.10 -1.96 11.31
CA THR A 194 -2.64 -0.85 10.53
C THR A 194 -1.80 0.39 10.73
#